data_f2341bed78772934e75cee599ddcae26
#
_entry.id   f2341bed78772934e75cee599ddcae26
#
_cell.length_a   1.000
_cell.length_b   1.000
_cell.length_c   1.000
_cell.angle_alpha   90.00
_cell.angle_beta   90.00
_cell.angle_gamma   90.00
#
_symmetry.space_group_name_H-M   'P 1'
#
loop_
_entity.id
_entity.type
_entity.pdbx_description
1 polymer ?
#
loop_
_entity_poly.entity_id
_entity_poly.type
_entity_poly.pdbx_seq_one_letter_code
_entity_poly.pdbx_strand_id
1 'polypeptide(L)'
;MRATLSAVMVGIALCVVSAPLRAHHSFAAEYDEHKTVTLKGTLTRLDWVNPHGWLYIDVKGPDGKVVNWAIEAGAPNALLRRGLRKTDFPAGIEIVVTGFLAKNGSPTANGRTVTLPDGRDFFAGSSGTGAPNDGAER
;
A
#
# COMPACT_ATOMS: atom_id res chain seq x y z
N MET A 1 -39.79 26.18 -26.78
CA MET A 1 -39.45 26.16 -25.34
C MET A 1 -39.40 24.77 -24.69
N ARG A 2 -40.30 23.82 -25.02
CA ARG A 2 -40.27 22.48 -24.39
C ARG A 2 -39.04 21.62 -24.77
N ALA A 3 -38.58 21.72 -26.02
CA ALA A 3 -37.39 20.96 -26.49
C ALA A 3 -36.05 21.43 -25.85
N THR A 4 -35.93 22.73 -25.60
CA THR A 4 -34.74 23.30 -24.96
C THR A 4 -34.64 22.94 -23.48
N LEU A 5 -35.78 22.87 -22.76
CA LEU A 5 -35.80 22.42 -21.37
C LEU A 5 -35.36 20.94 -21.23
N SER A 6 -35.89 20.10 -22.16
CA SER A 6 -35.53 18.66 -22.15
C SER A 6 -34.04 18.43 -22.41
N ALA A 7 -33.43 19.20 -23.31
CA ALA A 7 -31.99 19.10 -23.59
C ALA A 7 -31.11 19.54 -22.41
N VAL A 8 -31.52 20.57 -21.66
CA VAL A 8 -30.83 21.05 -20.46
C VAL A 8 -30.92 20.02 -19.33
N MET A 9 -32.08 19.42 -19.12
CA MET A 9 -32.26 18.38 -18.08
C MET A 9 -31.47 17.12 -18.38
N VAL A 10 -31.34 16.68 -19.64
CA VAL A 10 -30.49 15.56 -20.05
C VAL A 10 -29.02 15.89 -19.85
N GLY A 11 -28.58 17.13 -20.17
CA GLY A 11 -27.21 17.58 -19.95
C GLY A 11 -26.82 17.61 -18.48
N ILE A 12 -27.71 18.06 -17.60
CA ILE A 12 -27.47 18.06 -16.13
C ILE A 12 -27.44 16.63 -15.59
N ALA A 13 -28.29 15.73 -16.06
CA ALA A 13 -28.29 14.33 -15.65
C ALA A 13 -26.98 13.60 -16.05
N LEU A 14 -26.40 13.91 -17.20
CA LEU A 14 -25.10 13.34 -17.62
C LEU A 14 -23.92 13.89 -16.80
N CYS A 15 -23.97 15.14 -16.35
CA CYS A 15 -22.91 15.72 -15.51
C CYS A 15 -22.89 15.15 -14.09
N VAL A 16 -24.01 14.65 -13.57
CA VAL A 16 -24.09 14.07 -12.21
C VAL A 16 -23.51 12.64 -12.16
N VAL A 17 -23.40 11.95 -13.31
CA VAL A 17 -22.89 10.56 -13.38
C VAL A 17 -21.37 10.48 -13.46
N SER A 18 -20.67 11.59 -13.68
CA SER A 18 -19.21 11.64 -13.71
C SER A 18 -18.56 11.93 -12.34
N ALA A 19 -19.10 11.34 -11.27
CA ALA A 19 -18.33 11.27 -10.03
C ALA A 19 -17.09 10.39 -10.29
N PRO A 20 -15.87 10.89 -10.07
CA PRO A 20 -14.69 10.04 -10.18
C PRO A 20 -14.86 8.90 -9.18
N LEU A 21 -15.10 7.69 -9.67
CA LEU A 21 -14.92 6.48 -8.89
C LEU A 21 -13.45 6.46 -8.49
N ARG A 22 -13.14 6.99 -7.32
CA ARG A 22 -11.87 6.77 -6.66
C ARG A 22 -11.85 5.29 -6.26
N ALA A 23 -11.42 4.45 -7.17
CA ALA A 23 -11.10 3.05 -6.91
C ALA A 23 -9.76 2.99 -6.14
N HIS A 24 -9.68 3.74 -5.04
CA HIS A 24 -8.68 3.48 -4.02
C HIS A 24 -9.33 2.51 -3.06
N HIS A 25 -8.87 1.26 -3.09
CA HIS A 25 -9.16 0.34 -2.01
C HIS A 25 -8.88 1.06 -0.70
N SER A 26 -9.91 1.26 0.12
CA SER A 26 -9.68 1.89 1.41
C SER A 26 -8.90 0.90 2.27
N PHE A 27 -7.88 1.37 2.98
CA PHE A 27 -7.14 0.57 3.95
C PHE A 27 -8.09 -0.27 4.82
N ALA A 28 -9.15 0.37 5.35
CA ALA A 28 -10.12 -0.26 6.23
C ALA A 28 -10.92 -1.41 5.57
N ALA A 29 -10.99 -1.49 4.24
CA ALA A 29 -11.64 -2.60 3.56
C ALA A 29 -10.79 -3.87 3.57
N GLU A 30 -9.46 -3.72 3.48
CA GLU A 30 -8.54 -4.84 3.26
C GLU A 30 -7.70 -5.19 4.49
N TYR A 31 -7.35 -4.19 5.30
CA TYR A 31 -6.42 -4.35 6.43
C TYR A 31 -7.06 -4.04 7.77
N ASP A 32 -6.54 -4.67 8.82
CA ASP A 32 -7.00 -4.52 10.20
C ASP A 32 -6.03 -3.62 10.98
N GLU A 33 -6.45 -2.39 11.29
CA GLU A 33 -5.65 -1.42 12.04
C GLU A 33 -5.29 -1.87 13.47
N HIS A 34 -6.04 -2.83 14.01
CA HIS A 34 -5.81 -3.38 15.35
C HIS A 34 -4.89 -4.60 15.33
N LYS A 35 -4.54 -5.13 14.16
CA LYS A 35 -3.66 -6.28 13.99
C LYS A 35 -2.36 -5.90 13.31
N THR A 36 -1.41 -5.47 14.13
CA THR A 36 -0.06 -5.16 13.67
C THR A 36 0.80 -6.42 13.59
N VAL A 37 1.77 -6.40 12.69
CA VAL A 37 2.76 -7.47 12.52
C VAL A 37 4.14 -6.88 12.34
N THR A 38 5.16 -7.58 12.84
CA THR A 38 6.58 -7.31 12.52
C THR A 38 7.13 -8.55 11.85
N LEU A 39 7.58 -8.39 10.62
CA LEU A 39 8.10 -9.45 9.77
C LEU A 39 9.57 -9.20 9.49
N LYS A 40 10.42 -10.19 9.81
CA LYS A 40 11.82 -10.20 9.42
C LYS A 40 11.98 -11.26 8.33
N GLY A 41 12.48 -10.86 7.17
CA GLY A 41 12.57 -11.77 6.04
C GLY A 41 13.53 -11.32 4.97
N THR A 42 13.78 -12.23 4.02
CA THR A 42 14.64 -12.01 2.87
C THR A 42 13.80 -11.54 1.68
N LEU A 43 14.17 -10.42 1.10
CA LEU A 43 13.50 -9.88 -0.08
C LEU A 43 13.71 -10.79 -1.29
N THR A 44 12.62 -11.28 -1.86
CA THR A 44 12.62 -12.14 -3.06
C THR A 44 12.25 -11.38 -4.32
N ARG A 45 11.36 -10.38 -4.21
CA ARG A 45 10.89 -9.58 -5.33
C ARG A 45 10.44 -8.20 -4.88
N LEU A 46 10.64 -7.21 -5.74
CA LEU A 46 10.13 -5.85 -5.60
C LEU A 46 9.36 -5.47 -6.86
N ASP A 47 8.07 -5.19 -6.71
CA ASP A 47 7.26 -4.57 -7.76
C ASP A 47 7.20 -3.06 -7.51
N TRP A 48 7.98 -2.30 -8.28
CA TRP A 48 8.08 -0.85 -8.17
C TRP A 48 7.14 -0.17 -9.16
N VAL A 49 5.83 -0.27 -8.87
CA VAL A 49 4.74 0.10 -9.80
C VAL A 49 3.71 0.99 -9.13
N ASN A 50 2.95 1.75 -9.92
CA ASN A 50 1.79 2.51 -9.46
C ASN A 50 0.52 1.64 -9.52
N PRO A 51 -0.49 1.88 -8.66
CA PRO A 51 -0.55 2.91 -7.61
C PRO A 51 0.17 2.53 -6.33
N HIS A 52 0.54 1.26 -6.13
CA HIS A 52 1.20 0.74 -4.93
C HIS A 52 2.39 -0.12 -5.30
N GLY A 53 3.53 0.13 -4.63
CA GLY A 53 4.67 -0.79 -4.67
C GLY A 53 4.39 -2.04 -3.84
N TRP A 54 5.09 -3.14 -4.13
CA TRP A 54 4.97 -4.38 -3.38
C TRP A 54 6.35 -4.96 -3.08
N LEU A 55 6.56 -5.32 -1.82
CA LEU A 55 7.72 -6.05 -1.35
C LEU A 55 7.31 -7.49 -1.08
N TYR A 56 8.01 -8.46 -1.65
CA TYR A 56 7.79 -9.87 -1.36
C TYR A 56 8.96 -10.39 -0.57
N ILE A 57 8.70 -10.93 0.62
CA ILE A 57 9.72 -11.37 1.55
C ILE A 57 9.47 -12.81 2.01
N ASP A 58 10.52 -13.61 2.06
CA ASP A 58 10.48 -14.94 2.67
C ASP A 58 10.72 -14.81 4.16
N VAL A 59 9.71 -15.16 4.94
CA VAL A 59 9.73 -15.12 6.41
C VAL A 59 9.73 -16.54 6.95
N LYS A 60 10.73 -16.86 7.77
CA LYS A 60 10.80 -18.15 8.46
C LYS A 60 10.00 -18.09 9.75
N GLY A 61 9.00 -18.94 9.85
CA GLY A 61 8.19 -19.11 11.06
C GLY A 61 8.90 -19.88 12.17
N PRO A 62 8.31 -19.90 13.37
CA PRO A 62 8.87 -20.62 14.52
C PRO A 62 8.92 -22.14 14.31
N ASP A 63 8.08 -22.68 13.43
CA ASP A 63 8.05 -24.08 13.00
C ASP A 63 9.10 -24.41 11.91
N GLY A 64 9.92 -23.42 11.52
CA GLY A 64 10.95 -23.54 10.50
C GLY A 64 10.42 -23.44 9.07
N LYS A 65 9.11 -23.35 8.86
CA LYS A 65 8.53 -23.16 7.53
C LYS A 65 8.75 -21.74 7.05
N VAL A 66 8.99 -21.62 5.75
CA VAL A 66 9.12 -20.32 5.08
C VAL A 66 7.80 -19.98 4.40
N VAL A 67 7.32 -18.77 4.66
CA VAL A 67 6.12 -18.22 4.03
C VAL A 67 6.54 -16.96 3.28
N ASN A 68 6.18 -16.87 2.01
CA ASN A 68 6.37 -15.65 1.22
C ASN A 68 5.23 -14.66 1.52
N TRP A 69 5.60 -13.52 2.06
CA TRP A 69 4.68 -12.44 2.42
C TRP A 69 4.65 -11.38 1.34
N ALA A 70 3.47 -10.90 1.00
CA ALA A 70 3.25 -9.75 0.14
C ALA A 70 3.00 -8.50 0.99
N ILE A 71 3.88 -7.51 0.88
CA ILE A 71 3.80 -6.26 1.65
C ILE A 71 3.45 -5.13 0.70
N GLU A 72 2.24 -4.57 0.85
CA GLU A 72 1.84 -3.38 0.12
C GLU A 72 2.59 -2.17 0.65
N ALA A 73 3.19 -1.41 -0.24
CA ALA A 73 3.90 -0.18 0.05
C ALA A 73 3.27 1.01 -0.69
N GLY A 74 3.72 2.20 -0.40
CA GLY A 74 3.30 3.40 -1.09
C GLY A 74 3.69 3.40 -2.56
N ALA A 75 3.11 4.33 -3.32
CA ALA A 75 3.49 4.57 -4.71
C ALA A 75 4.98 4.93 -4.83
N PRO A 76 5.68 4.51 -5.89
CA PRO A 76 7.10 4.78 -6.11
C PRO A 76 7.51 6.23 -5.90
N ASN A 77 6.73 7.19 -6.41
CA ASN A 77 7.02 8.61 -6.26
C ASN A 77 6.90 9.09 -4.79
N ALA A 78 6.01 8.50 -4.01
CA ALA A 78 5.89 8.82 -2.58
C ALA A 78 7.09 8.25 -1.80
N LEU A 79 7.51 7.04 -2.11
CA LEU A 79 8.67 6.40 -1.49
C LEU A 79 9.95 7.15 -1.82
N LEU A 80 10.15 7.57 -3.08
CA LEU A 80 11.28 8.39 -3.50
C LEU A 80 11.38 9.71 -2.74
N ARG A 81 10.26 10.40 -2.54
CA ARG A 81 10.24 11.65 -1.74
C ARG A 81 10.63 11.45 -0.28
N ARG A 82 10.45 10.24 0.24
CA ARG A 82 10.84 9.82 1.60
C ARG A 82 12.27 9.30 1.66
N GLY A 83 13.00 9.32 0.55
CA GLY A 83 14.38 8.87 0.46
C GLY A 83 14.56 7.39 0.16
N LEU A 84 13.48 6.62 -0.01
CA LEU A 84 13.53 5.22 -0.40
C LEU A 84 13.71 5.09 -1.91
N ARG A 85 14.68 4.31 -2.34
CA ARG A 85 14.96 4.08 -3.76
C ARG A 85 14.84 2.60 -4.10
N LYS A 86 14.47 2.30 -5.34
CA LYS A 86 14.45 0.92 -5.83
C LYS A 86 15.79 0.20 -5.61
N THR A 87 16.89 0.92 -5.71
CA THR A 87 18.26 0.41 -5.51
C THR A 87 18.57 0.05 -4.06
N ASP A 88 17.80 0.51 -3.08
CA ASP A 88 17.93 0.13 -1.67
C ASP A 88 17.45 -1.30 -1.42
N PHE A 89 16.78 -1.92 -2.41
CA PHE A 89 16.15 -3.22 -2.31
C PHE A 89 16.70 -4.25 -3.31
N PRO A 90 18.01 -4.56 -3.28
CA PRO A 90 18.53 -5.66 -4.07
C PRO A 90 17.90 -6.99 -3.58
N ALA A 91 17.58 -7.89 -4.50
CA ALA A 91 17.09 -9.22 -4.12
C ALA A 91 18.06 -9.91 -3.16
N GLY A 92 17.54 -10.63 -2.18
CA GLY A 92 18.31 -11.35 -1.19
C GLY A 92 18.71 -10.55 0.05
N ILE A 93 18.42 -9.26 0.14
CA ILE A 93 18.63 -8.52 1.39
C ILE A 93 17.63 -8.96 2.47
N GLU A 94 18.08 -8.94 3.72
CA GLU A 94 17.22 -9.12 4.87
C GLU A 94 16.66 -7.75 5.30
N ILE A 95 15.34 -7.65 5.42
CA ILE A 95 14.66 -6.45 5.89
C ILE A 95 13.69 -6.77 7.03
N VAL A 96 13.38 -5.76 7.83
CA VAL A 96 12.32 -5.84 8.82
C VAL A 96 11.19 -4.91 8.40
N VAL A 97 9.97 -5.43 8.35
CA VAL A 97 8.78 -4.67 7.99
C VAL A 97 7.80 -4.70 9.13
N THR A 98 7.30 -3.54 9.54
CA THR A 98 6.11 -3.43 10.38
C THR A 98 4.91 -3.06 9.52
N GLY A 99 3.74 -3.55 9.88
CA GLY A 99 2.54 -3.25 9.10
C GLY A 99 1.26 -3.80 9.74
N PHE A 100 0.20 -3.78 8.97
CA PHE A 100 -1.13 -4.23 9.39
C PHE A 100 -1.55 -5.45 8.58
N LEU A 101 -2.07 -6.46 9.25
CA LEU A 101 -2.47 -7.72 8.62
C LEU A 101 -3.69 -7.56 7.72
N ALA A 102 -3.71 -8.30 6.63
CA ALA A 102 -4.89 -8.44 5.80
C ALA A 102 -6.02 -9.15 6.57
N LYS A 103 -7.24 -8.64 6.45
CA LYS A 103 -8.44 -9.19 7.11
C LYS A 103 -8.82 -10.58 6.64
N ASN A 104 -8.45 -10.93 5.41
CA ASN A 104 -8.76 -12.24 4.82
C ASN A 104 -7.86 -13.38 5.31
N GLY A 105 -6.88 -13.09 6.19
CA GLY A 105 -5.96 -14.09 6.74
C GLY A 105 -4.86 -14.56 5.79
N SER A 106 -4.73 -13.97 4.60
CA SER A 106 -3.60 -14.25 3.70
C SER A 106 -2.27 -13.73 4.28
N PRO A 107 -1.12 -14.26 3.84
CA PRO A 107 0.20 -13.72 4.20
C PRO A 107 0.46 -12.40 3.47
N THR A 108 -0.37 -11.41 3.78
CA THR A 108 -0.34 -10.06 3.19
C THR A 108 -0.43 -9.02 4.30
N ALA A 109 0.33 -7.96 4.17
CA ALA A 109 0.27 -6.83 5.09
C ALA A 109 0.37 -5.50 4.35
N ASN A 110 -0.26 -4.46 4.90
CA ASN A 110 0.00 -3.09 4.50
C ASN A 110 1.23 -2.60 5.28
N GLY A 111 2.31 -2.31 4.58
CA GLY A 111 3.57 -1.90 5.18
C GLY A 111 3.47 -0.50 5.79
N ARG A 112 4.00 -0.35 7.01
CA ARG A 112 4.11 0.93 7.70
C ARG A 112 5.54 1.44 7.72
N THR A 113 6.46 0.63 8.23
CA THR A 113 7.90 0.95 8.22
C THR A 113 8.68 -0.19 7.60
N VAL A 114 9.78 0.15 6.98
CA VAL A 114 10.78 -0.81 6.55
C VAL A 114 12.14 -0.39 7.10
N THR A 115 12.82 -1.34 7.75
CA THR A 115 14.19 -1.19 8.26
C THR A 115 15.13 -1.95 7.33
N LEU A 116 16.12 -1.26 6.80
CA LEU A 116 17.16 -1.82 5.95
C LEU A 116 18.30 -2.43 6.80
N PRO A 117 19.16 -3.29 6.22
CA PRO A 117 20.27 -3.92 6.95
C PRO A 117 21.28 -2.93 7.56
N ASP A 118 21.38 -1.73 7.00
CA ASP A 118 22.23 -0.65 7.51
C ASP A 118 21.60 0.14 8.68
N GLY A 119 20.39 -0.25 9.12
CA GLY A 119 19.68 0.36 10.23
C GLY A 119 18.83 1.57 9.86
N ARG A 120 18.76 1.95 8.58
CA ARG A 120 17.88 3.04 8.15
C ARG A 120 16.42 2.60 8.19
N ASP A 121 15.58 3.43 8.80
CA ASP A 121 14.13 3.25 8.87
C ASP A 121 13.41 4.21 7.94
N PHE A 122 12.44 3.68 7.21
CA PHE A 122 11.61 4.47 6.30
C PHE A 122 10.13 4.19 6.51
N PHE A 123 9.32 5.23 6.40
CA PHE A 123 7.88 5.04 6.26
C PHE A 123 7.55 4.53 4.87
N ALA A 124 7.12 3.28 4.78
CA ALA A 124 6.84 2.59 3.52
C ALA A 124 5.35 2.61 3.14
N GLY A 125 4.48 3.12 4.01
CA GLY A 125 3.03 3.10 3.79
C GLY A 125 2.55 4.04 2.68
N SER A 126 1.31 3.79 2.22
CA SER A 126 0.59 4.66 1.29
C SER A 126 0.01 5.85 2.04
N SER A 127 0.16 7.06 1.48
CA SER A 127 -0.49 8.27 2.03
C SER A 127 -1.94 8.35 1.56
N GLY A 128 -2.83 8.86 2.42
CA GLY A 128 -4.22 9.14 2.06
C GLY A 128 -5.09 7.89 1.89
N THR A 129 -4.67 6.74 2.40
CA THR A 129 -5.44 5.48 2.35
C THR A 129 -6.33 5.29 3.57
N GLY A 130 -6.16 6.14 4.61
CA GLY A 130 -6.83 6.01 5.90
C GLY A 130 -6.15 5.04 6.85
N ALA A 131 -4.94 4.57 6.53
CA ALA A 131 -4.12 3.80 7.46
C ALA A 131 -3.68 4.68 8.64
N PRO A 132 -3.58 4.14 9.86
CA PRO A 132 -3.08 4.88 11.00
C PRO A 132 -1.70 5.48 10.72
N ASN A 133 -1.55 6.81 10.89
CA ASN A 133 -0.31 7.55 10.60
C ASN A 133 0.19 7.40 9.16
N ASP A 134 -0.72 7.50 8.19
CA ASP A 134 -0.42 7.38 6.75
C ASP A 134 0.38 8.56 6.17
N GLY A 135 0.81 9.50 7.02
CA GLY A 135 1.60 10.67 6.62
C GLY A 135 0.78 11.80 5.99
N ALA A 136 -0.56 11.74 6.06
CA ALA A 136 -1.45 12.80 5.58
C ALA A 136 -1.47 14.04 6.51
N GLU A 137 -0.91 13.91 7.70
CA GLU A 137 -0.88 14.97 8.72
C GLU A 137 0.46 15.74 8.73
N ARG A 138 0.90 16.26 7.55
CA ARG A 138 1.97 17.27 7.54
C ARG A 138 1.79 18.22 6.38
#